data_0f4235cc93141b9b87cfe0cf5c81f929
#
_entry.id   0f4235cc93141b9b87cfe0cf5c81f929
#
_cell.length_a   1.000
_cell.length_b   1.000
_cell.length_c   1.000
_cell.angle_alpha   90.00
_cell.angle_beta   90.00
_cell.angle_gamma   90.00
#
_symmetry.space_group_name_H-M   'P 1'
#
loop_
_entity.id
_entity.type
_entity.pdbx_description
1 polymer ?
#
loop_
_entity_poly.entity_id
_entity_poly.type
_entity_poly.pdbx_seq_one_letter_code
_entity_poly.pdbx_strand_id
1 'polypeptide(L)'
;MVFSPLTQDEVKQIALLYLGSMRRQMERQGKIMRLSEAALEKVVEKGFSPAYGARFLKRTIDEVVKLPITNLWKAFNTFVVDLKDGEIDVRGE
;
A
#
# COMPACT_ATOMS: atom_id res chain seq x y z
N MET A 1 -22.86 14.70 18.53
CA MET A 1 -22.06 14.63 17.30
C MET A 1 -22.11 13.24 16.72
N VAL A 2 -22.48 13.16 15.47
CA VAL A 2 -22.58 11.86 14.80
C VAL A 2 -21.29 11.62 14.07
N PHE A 3 -20.63 10.52 14.41
CA PHE A 3 -19.47 10.09 13.67
C PHE A 3 -19.91 9.22 12.50
N SER A 4 -19.67 9.69 11.30
CA SER A 4 -19.80 8.82 10.14
C SER A 4 -18.59 7.91 10.10
N PRO A 5 -18.79 6.59 10.06
CA PRO A 5 -17.65 5.71 9.88
C PRO A 5 -17.00 5.99 8.52
N LEU A 6 -15.69 5.85 8.46
CA LEU A 6 -14.97 6.01 7.20
C LEU A 6 -15.51 4.99 6.20
N THR A 7 -15.81 5.47 5.01
CA THR A 7 -16.20 4.57 3.92
C THR A 7 -14.95 3.93 3.34
N GLN A 8 -15.14 2.82 2.64
CA GLN A 8 -14.03 2.15 1.97
C GLN A 8 -13.36 3.08 0.95
N ASP A 9 -14.12 3.94 0.28
CA ASP A 9 -13.58 4.91 -0.67
C ASP A 9 -12.67 5.93 0.03
N GLU A 10 -13.06 6.39 1.22
CA GLU A 10 -12.22 7.31 1.99
C GLU A 10 -10.92 6.65 2.42
N VAL A 11 -10.98 5.40 2.86
CA VAL A 11 -9.79 4.63 3.23
C VAL A 11 -8.90 4.42 2.02
N LYS A 12 -9.49 4.16 0.85
CA LYS A 12 -8.76 4.02 -0.40
C LYS A 12 -7.98 5.30 -0.74
N GLN A 13 -8.58 6.47 -0.55
CA GLN A 13 -7.91 7.75 -0.78
C GLN A 13 -6.75 7.96 0.19
N ILE A 14 -6.92 7.60 1.45
CA ILE A 14 -5.85 7.67 2.43
C ILE A 14 -4.70 6.75 2.02
N ALA A 15 -5.01 5.52 1.58
CA ALA A 15 -4.01 4.58 1.11
C ALA A 15 -3.25 5.13 -0.10
N LEU A 16 -3.96 5.76 -1.03
CA LEU A 16 -3.33 6.38 -2.20
C LEU A 16 -2.37 7.51 -1.80
N LEU A 17 -2.71 8.30 -0.80
CA LEU A 17 -1.83 9.36 -0.31
C LEU A 17 -0.55 8.78 0.28
N TYR A 18 -0.66 7.74 1.09
CA TYR A 18 0.48 7.07 1.67
C TYR A 18 1.38 6.44 0.61
N LEU A 19 0.77 5.70 -0.30
CA LEU A 19 1.50 5.01 -1.36
C LEU A 19 2.12 6.01 -2.33
N GLY A 20 1.43 7.12 -2.61
CA GLY A 20 1.96 8.20 -3.44
C GLY A 20 3.17 8.86 -2.79
N SER A 21 3.13 9.10 -1.50
CA SER A 21 4.26 9.66 -0.76
C SER A 21 5.46 8.71 -0.80
N MET A 22 5.23 7.42 -0.56
CA MET A 22 6.26 6.39 -0.64
C MET A 22 6.88 6.35 -2.05
N ARG A 23 6.04 6.38 -3.07
CA ARG A 23 6.47 6.38 -4.46
C ARG A 23 7.37 7.56 -4.78
N ARG A 24 7.00 8.76 -4.31
CA ARG A 24 7.81 9.97 -4.52
C ARG A 24 9.18 9.84 -3.87
N GLN A 25 9.24 9.32 -2.66
CA GLN A 25 10.50 9.11 -1.97
C GLN A 25 11.38 8.13 -2.73
N MET A 26 10.79 7.06 -3.26
CA MET A 26 11.51 6.08 -4.05
C MET A 26 12.05 6.69 -5.35
N GLU A 27 11.25 7.50 -6.02
CA GLU A 27 11.66 8.18 -7.25
C GLU A 27 12.88 9.07 -7.03
N ARG A 28 12.95 9.73 -5.88
CA ARG A 28 14.12 10.54 -5.52
C ARG A 28 15.39 9.73 -5.42
N GLN A 29 15.27 8.44 -5.13
CA GLN A 29 16.41 7.54 -5.02
C GLN A 29 16.64 6.72 -6.30
N GLY A 30 15.93 7.06 -7.37
CA GLY A 30 16.06 6.36 -8.64
C GLY A 30 15.29 5.04 -8.70
N LYS A 31 14.35 4.84 -7.78
CA LYS A 31 13.52 3.63 -7.73
C LYS A 31 12.12 3.93 -8.24
N ILE A 32 11.47 2.94 -8.81
CA ILE A 32 10.12 3.06 -9.34
C ILE A 32 9.24 2.03 -8.66
N MET A 33 8.05 2.45 -8.24
CA MET A 33 7.04 1.55 -7.68
C MET A 33 5.81 1.57 -8.56
N ARG A 34 5.36 0.40 -8.95
CA ARG A 34 4.12 0.23 -9.69
C ARG A 34 3.13 -0.51 -8.80
N LEU A 35 1.92 0.01 -8.71
CA LEU A 35 0.88 -0.56 -7.88
C LEU A 35 -0.33 -0.87 -8.75
N SER A 36 -0.76 -2.13 -8.75
CA SER A 36 -1.98 -2.51 -9.44
C SER A 36 -3.20 -2.10 -8.63
N GLU A 37 -4.32 -1.87 -9.31
CA GLU A 37 -5.56 -1.52 -8.65
C GLU A 37 -6.04 -2.65 -7.73
N ALA A 38 -5.89 -3.89 -8.16
CA ALA A 38 -6.25 -5.05 -7.33
C ALA A 38 -5.44 -5.09 -6.04
N ALA A 39 -4.14 -4.79 -6.11
CA ALA A 39 -3.30 -4.71 -4.93
C ALA A 39 -3.73 -3.58 -4.00
N LEU A 40 -4.07 -2.42 -4.57
CA LEU A 40 -4.56 -1.29 -3.78
C LEU A 40 -5.83 -1.66 -3.01
N GLU A 41 -6.78 -2.31 -3.68
CA GLU A 41 -8.01 -2.73 -3.04
C GLU A 41 -7.75 -3.72 -1.90
N LYS A 42 -6.82 -4.63 -2.10
CA LYS A 42 -6.45 -5.60 -1.06
C LYS A 42 -5.80 -4.92 0.14
N VAL A 43 -4.94 -3.94 -0.10
CA VAL A 43 -4.32 -3.16 0.98
C VAL A 43 -5.39 -2.44 1.79
N VAL A 44 -6.35 -1.82 1.11
CA VAL A 44 -7.47 -1.13 1.76
C VAL A 44 -8.28 -2.11 2.58
N GLU A 45 -8.60 -3.27 2.03
CA GLU A 45 -9.36 -4.30 2.73
C GLU A 45 -8.64 -4.76 4.00
N LYS A 46 -7.35 -4.99 3.92
CA LYS A 46 -6.56 -5.42 5.07
C LYS A 46 -6.38 -4.33 6.11
N GLY A 47 -6.25 -3.09 5.67
CA GLY A 47 -6.01 -1.97 6.57
C GLY A 47 -7.26 -1.35 7.17
N PHE A 48 -8.43 -1.70 6.65
CA PHE A 48 -9.69 -1.18 7.13
C PHE A 48 -10.31 -2.13 8.14
N SER A 49 -10.74 -1.59 9.27
CA SER A 49 -11.43 -2.36 10.30
C SER A 49 -12.72 -1.63 10.71
N PRO A 50 -13.86 -2.32 10.77
CA PRO A 50 -15.08 -1.70 11.27
C PRO A 50 -14.94 -1.16 12.69
N ALA A 51 -14.09 -1.77 13.51
CA ALA A 51 -13.86 -1.35 14.89
C ALA A 51 -12.90 -0.19 15.03
N TYR A 52 -11.86 -0.14 14.17
CA TYR A 52 -10.77 0.83 14.30
C TYR A 52 -10.64 1.76 13.09
N GLY A 53 -11.50 1.60 12.10
CA GLY A 53 -11.42 2.40 10.87
C GLY A 53 -10.13 2.20 10.12
N ALA A 54 -9.44 3.28 9.78
CA ALA A 54 -8.18 3.23 9.04
C ALA A 54 -6.94 3.28 9.95
N ARG A 55 -7.11 3.03 11.23
CA ARG A 55 -6.04 3.15 12.23
C ARG A 55 -4.81 2.31 11.88
N PHE A 56 -5.03 1.12 11.37
CA PHE A 56 -3.94 0.19 11.04
C PHE A 56 -3.54 0.23 9.56
N LEU A 57 -4.10 1.13 8.79
CA LEU A 57 -3.84 1.21 7.36
C LEU A 57 -2.36 1.46 7.07
N LYS A 58 -1.76 2.43 7.74
CA LYS A 58 -0.35 2.75 7.57
C LYS A 58 0.54 1.55 7.89
N ARG A 59 0.25 0.89 9.01
CA ARG A 59 1.00 -0.29 9.43
C ARG A 59 0.86 -1.41 8.41
N THR A 60 -0.35 -1.63 7.90
CA THR A 60 -0.60 -2.65 6.88
C THR A 60 0.20 -2.36 5.62
N ILE A 61 0.20 -1.11 5.16
CA ILE A 61 0.98 -0.71 3.99
C ILE A 61 2.46 -0.96 4.23
N ASP A 62 2.97 -0.59 5.39
CA ASP A 62 4.37 -0.81 5.71
C ASP A 62 4.73 -2.29 5.72
N GLU A 63 3.85 -3.15 6.23
CA GLU A 63 4.12 -4.59 6.31
C GLU A 63 4.00 -5.29 4.96
N VAL A 64 2.99 -4.96 4.16
CA VAL A 64 2.72 -5.70 2.93
C VAL A 64 3.36 -5.11 1.69
N VAL A 65 3.76 -3.85 1.75
CA VAL A 65 4.37 -3.14 0.61
C VAL A 65 5.80 -2.75 0.91
N LYS A 66 6.02 -1.93 1.93
CA LYS A 66 7.34 -1.38 2.21
C LYS A 66 8.36 -2.43 2.62
N LEU A 67 7.99 -3.36 3.46
CA LEU A 67 8.91 -4.39 3.92
C LEU A 67 9.44 -5.27 2.79
N PRO A 68 8.57 -5.83 1.91
CA PRO A 68 9.05 -6.59 0.76
C PRO A 68 9.92 -5.75 -0.18
N ILE A 69 9.56 -4.49 -0.41
CA ILE A 69 10.35 -3.57 -1.24
C ILE A 69 11.73 -3.38 -0.62
N THR A 70 11.79 -3.18 0.69
CA THR A 70 13.06 -3.01 1.40
C THR A 70 13.95 -4.24 1.24
N ASN A 71 13.36 -5.43 1.29
CA ASN A 71 14.12 -6.67 1.11
C ASN A 71 14.70 -6.80 -0.29
N LEU A 72 14.05 -6.22 -1.29
CA LEU A 72 14.50 -6.27 -2.69
C LEU A 72 15.23 -5.00 -3.13
N TRP A 73 15.40 -4.06 -2.22
CA TRP A 73 15.86 -2.70 -2.52
C TRP A 73 17.15 -2.65 -3.34
N LYS A 74 18.12 -3.44 -2.94
CA LYS A 74 19.45 -3.42 -3.58
C LYS A 74 19.49 -4.22 -4.88
N ALA A 75 18.59 -5.19 -5.01
CA ALA A 75 18.59 -6.09 -6.14
C ALA A 75 17.87 -5.53 -7.37
N PHE A 76 16.91 -4.64 -7.16
CA PHE A 76 16.04 -4.14 -8.22
C PHE A 76 15.88 -2.64 -8.12
N ASN A 77 15.55 -2.02 -9.25
CA ASN A 77 15.22 -0.58 -9.30
C ASN A 77 13.73 -0.34 -9.52
N THR A 78 13.02 -1.33 -10.02
CA THR A 78 11.57 -1.26 -10.23
C THR A 78 10.90 -2.33 -9.38
N PHE A 79 9.84 -1.93 -8.70
CA PHE A 79 9.07 -2.81 -7.84
C PHE A 79 7.62 -2.82 -8.29
N VAL A 80 7.09 -4.00 -8.51
CA VAL A 80 5.69 -4.18 -8.93
C VAL A 80 4.92 -4.77 -7.76
N VAL A 81 3.93 -4.03 -7.29
CA VAL A 81 3.02 -4.48 -6.24
C VAL A 81 1.74 -4.94 -6.91
N ASP A 82 1.47 -6.22 -6.83
CA ASP A 82 0.35 -6.84 -7.51
C ASP A 82 -0.36 -7.78 -6.54
N LEU A 83 -1.42 -8.41 -7.01
CA LEU A 83 -2.19 -9.38 -6.24
C LEU A 83 -1.96 -10.77 -6.82
N LYS A 84 -1.58 -11.72 -5.98
CA LYS A 84 -1.37 -13.10 -6.39
C LYS A 84 -2.04 -14.02 -5.37
N ASP A 85 -2.94 -14.88 -5.85
CA ASP A 85 -3.67 -15.82 -5.02
C ASP A 85 -4.40 -15.16 -3.85
N GLY A 86 -4.93 -13.95 -4.08
CA GLY A 86 -5.65 -13.20 -3.08
C GLY A 86 -4.78 -12.48 -2.07
N GLU A 87 -3.47 -12.44 -2.27
CA GLU A 87 -2.54 -11.77 -1.39
C GLU A 87 -1.64 -10.78 -2.13
N ILE A 88 -1.14 -9.80 -1.40
CA ILE A 88 -0.23 -8.81 -1.97
C ILE A 88 1.09 -9.48 -2.32
N ASP A 89 1.51 -9.31 -3.56
CA ASP A 89 2.78 -9.81 -4.07
C ASP A 89 3.63 -8.65 -4.55
N VAL A 90 4.86 -8.58 -4.07
CA VAL A 90 5.80 -7.54 -4.48
C VAL A 90 6.95 -8.20 -5.23
N ARG A 91 7.16 -7.76 -6.46
CA ARG A 91 8.21 -8.29 -7.32
C ARG A 91 9.16 -7.19 -7.74
N GLY A 92 10.42 -7.54 -7.94
CA GLY A 92 11.40 -6.66 -8.54
C GLY A 92 11.54 -6.93 -10.03
N GLU A 93 11.82 -5.88 -10.76
CA GLU A 93 12.11 -5.96 -12.18
C GLU A 93 13.44 -5.28 -12.51
#